data_ce363efa58e1fd5291ea5d7553df865f
#
_entry.id   ce363efa58e1fd5291ea5d7553df865f
#
_cell.length_a   1.000
_cell.length_b   1.000
_cell.length_c   1.000
_cell.angle_alpha   90.00
_cell.angle_beta   90.00
_cell.angle_gamma   90.00
#
_symmetry.space_group_name_H-M   'P 1'
#
loop_
_entity.id
_entity.type
_entity.pdbx_description
1 polymer ?
#
loop_
_entity_poly.entity_id
_entity_poly.type
_entity_poly.pdbx_seq_one_letter_code
_entity_poly.pdbx_strand_id
1 'polypeptide(L)'
;MADKNIWDYLLKQLGNEYGVAGLMGNIYAESGMRANRVEMLCLKRLSQNGQNYNDTTYTAAIDSGRISRATFLNPLPGKQYGYGLCQWTSPSRKAGLYDLVKSKGVSISDENTQLEWLMKELTT
;
A
#
# COMPACT_ATOMS: atom_id res chain seq x y z
N MET A 1 -15.33 -9.73 2.50
CA MET A 1 -15.24 -8.26 2.33
C MET A 1 -13.96 -7.75 2.97
N ALA A 2 -13.31 -6.78 2.35
CA ALA A 2 -12.03 -6.23 2.81
C ALA A 2 -12.10 -5.72 4.26
N ASP A 3 -13.17 -4.98 4.60
CA ASP A 3 -13.33 -4.39 5.93
C ASP A 3 -13.33 -5.45 7.04
N LYS A 4 -14.01 -6.56 6.81
CA LYS A 4 -14.08 -7.65 7.79
C LYS A 4 -12.71 -8.31 7.95
N ASN A 5 -12.01 -8.56 6.85
CA ASN A 5 -10.68 -9.16 6.89
C ASN A 5 -9.70 -8.27 7.65
N ILE A 6 -9.73 -6.97 7.38
CA ILE A 6 -8.86 -6.00 8.06
C ILE A 6 -9.18 -5.99 9.56
N TRP A 7 -10.46 -5.90 9.92
CA TRP A 7 -10.88 -5.91 11.31
C TRP A 7 -10.40 -7.17 12.03
N ASP A 8 -10.69 -8.35 11.45
CA ASP A 8 -10.34 -9.63 12.06
C ASP A 8 -8.83 -9.77 12.23
N TYR A 9 -8.05 -9.38 11.21
CA TYR A 9 -6.60 -9.43 11.28
C TYR A 9 -6.07 -8.55 12.41
N LEU A 10 -6.49 -7.29 12.43
CA LEU A 10 -6.00 -6.34 13.41
C LEU A 10 -6.44 -6.70 14.82
N LEU A 11 -7.66 -7.18 14.99
CA LEU A 11 -8.16 -7.59 16.30
C LEU A 11 -7.34 -8.75 16.86
N LYS A 12 -7.02 -9.72 16.00
CA LYS A 12 -6.18 -10.85 16.40
C LYS A 12 -4.79 -10.40 16.85
N GLN A 13 -4.23 -9.39 16.17
CA GLN A 13 -2.88 -8.90 16.50
C GLN A 13 -2.87 -7.96 17.71
N LEU A 14 -3.85 -7.08 17.82
CA LEU A 14 -3.86 -6.03 18.85
C LEU A 14 -4.64 -6.42 20.10
N GLY A 15 -5.66 -7.27 19.96
CA GLY A 15 -6.49 -7.71 21.07
C GLY A 15 -7.33 -6.61 21.72
N ASN A 16 -7.50 -5.47 21.06
CA ASN A 16 -8.18 -4.30 21.62
C ASN A 16 -9.08 -3.67 20.56
N GLU A 17 -10.39 -3.81 20.75
CA GLU A 17 -11.38 -3.31 19.80
C GLU A 17 -11.30 -1.80 19.56
N TYR A 18 -11.00 -1.02 20.61
CA TYR A 18 -10.87 0.44 20.47
C TYR A 18 -9.66 0.81 19.62
N GLY A 19 -8.54 0.14 19.84
CA GLY A 19 -7.34 0.35 19.02
C GLY A 19 -7.55 -0.02 17.57
N VAL A 20 -8.26 -1.13 17.33
CA VAL A 20 -8.59 -1.58 15.96
C VAL A 20 -9.51 -0.55 15.29
N ALA A 21 -10.54 -0.08 15.98
CA ALA A 21 -11.48 0.89 15.42
C ALA A 21 -10.76 2.19 15.02
N GLY A 22 -9.86 2.68 15.87
CA GLY A 22 -9.07 3.87 15.55
C GLY A 22 -8.17 3.68 14.34
N LEU A 23 -7.50 2.52 14.28
CA LEU A 23 -6.61 2.20 13.17
C LEU A 23 -7.39 2.02 11.85
N MET A 24 -8.56 1.37 11.92
CA MET A 24 -9.43 1.23 10.74
C MET A 24 -9.94 2.57 10.24
N GLY A 25 -10.24 3.50 11.15
CA GLY A 25 -10.62 4.86 10.76
C GLY A 25 -9.53 5.55 9.96
N ASN A 26 -8.28 5.39 10.37
CA ASN A 26 -7.13 5.92 9.65
C ASN A 26 -6.97 5.26 8.28
N ILE A 27 -7.08 3.95 8.21
CA ILE A 27 -6.97 3.20 6.94
C ILE A 27 -8.08 3.64 5.99
N TYR A 28 -9.31 3.78 6.49
CA TYR A 28 -10.42 4.25 5.67
C TYR A 28 -10.15 5.66 5.12
N ALA A 29 -9.68 6.57 5.96
CA ALA A 29 -9.38 7.94 5.53
C ALA A 29 -8.26 7.97 4.48
N GLU A 30 -7.25 7.11 4.62
CA GLU A 30 -6.10 7.11 3.71
C GLU A 30 -6.41 6.45 2.36
N SER A 31 -7.12 5.34 2.35
CA SER A 31 -7.24 4.51 1.15
C SER A 31 -8.67 4.05 0.83
N GLY A 32 -9.64 4.31 1.70
CA GLY A 32 -10.97 3.73 1.56
C GLY A 32 -10.95 2.21 1.71
N MET A 33 -10.03 1.66 2.49
CA MET A 33 -9.84 0.22 2.71
C MET A 33 -9.36 -0.53 1.46
N ARG A 34 -8.75 0.16 0.49
CA ARG A 34 -8.30 -0.49 -0.75
C ARG A 34 -6.78 -0.69 -0.73
N ALA A 35 -6.38 -1.95 -0.79
CA ALA A 35 -4.96 -2.33 -0.76
C ALA A 35 -4.23 -1.95 -2.05
N ASN A 36 -4.93 -1.72 -3.16
CA ASN A 36 -4.31 -1.33 -4.43
C ASN A 36 -4.39 0.18 -4.70
N ARG A 37 -4.76 0.99 -3.71
CA ARG A 37 -4.96 2.43 -3.90
C ARG A 37 -3.65 3.13 -4.23
N VAL A 38 -3.60 3.77 -5.41
CA VAL A 38 -2.51 4.67 -5.79
C VAL A 38 -2.98 6.10 -5.52
N GLU A 39 -2.13 6.93 -4.93
CA GLU A 39 -2.47 8.32 -4.69
C GLU A 39 -2.88 8.98 -6.02
N MET A 40 -4.01 9.69 -6.02
CA MET A 40 -4.57 10.26 -7.25
C MET A 40 -3.60 11.21 -7.95
N LEU A 41 -2.84 11.97 -7.18
CA LEU A 41 -1.88 12.91 -7.74
C LEU A 41 -0.79 12.19 -8.53
N CYS A 42 -0.39 11.00 -8.07
CA CYS A 42 0.58 10.17 -8.80
C CYS A 42 0.02 9.78 -10.17
N LEU A 43 -1.19 9.25 -10.20
CA LEU A 43 -1.83 8.83 -11.45
C LEU A 43 -1.99 10.01 -12.41
N LYS A 44 -2.39 11.15 -11.88
CA LYS A 44 -2.58 12.38 -12.68
C LYS A 44 -1.25 12.82 -13.32
N ARG A 45 -0.18 12.87 -12.53
CA ARG A 45 1.11 13.34 -13.04
C ARG A 45 1.74 12.36 -14.01
N LEU A 46 1.58 11.05 -13.80
CA LEU A 46 2.04 10.05 -14.76
C LEU A 46 1.29 10.16 -16.07
N SER A 47 -0.02 10.42 -16.04
CA SER A 47 -0.80 10.60 -17.27
C SER A 47 -0.35 11.83 -18.05
N GLN A 48 0.11 12.88 -17.39
CA GLN A 48 0.68 14.06 -18.04
C GLN A 48 1.97 13.74 -18.79
N ASN A 49 2.66 12.65 -18.40
CA ASN A 49 3.84 12.14 -19.08
C ASN A 49 3.53 11.01 -20.06
N GLY A 50 2.26 10.81 -20.40
CA GLY A 50 1.84 9.79 -21.34
C GLY A 50 1.72 8.39 -20.75
N GLN A 51 1.83 8.26 -19.43
CA GLN A 51 1.71 6.97 -18.74
C GLN A 51 0.36 6.89 -18.05
N ASN A 52 -0.58 6.21 -18.68
CA ASN A 52 -1.96 6.15 -18.20
C ASN A 52 -2.19 4.88 -17.39
N TYR A 53 -2.26 5.04 -16.07
CA TYR A 53 -2.53 3.96 -15.14
C TYR A 53 -3.80 4.23 -14.33
N ASN A 54 -4.42 3.16 -13.87
CA ASN A 54 -5.38 3.19 -12.75
C ASN A 54 -4.81 2.31 -11.62
N ASP A 55 -5.54 2.16 -10.52
CA ASP A 55 -5.06 1.37 -9.39
C ASP A 55 -4.72 -0.07 -9.80
N THR A 56 -5.55 -0.67 -10.64
CA THR A 56 -5.38 -2.06 -11.08
C THR A 56 -4.17 -2.20 -12.01
N THR A 57 -4.04 -1.33 -13.01
CA THR A 57 -2.96 -1.45 -14.00
C THR A 57 -1.61 -1.04 -13.42
N TYR A 58 -1.59 -0.06 -12.51
CA TYR A 58 -0.37 0.33 -11.82
C TYR A 58 0.15 -0.84 -10.97
N THR A 59 -0.74 -1.46 -10.19
CA THR A 59 -0.41 -2.64 -9.39
C THR A 59 0.14 -3.77 -10.26
N ALA A 60 -0.53 -4.07 -11.37
CA ALA A 60 -0.07 -5.10 -12.29
C ALA A 60 1.32 -4.79 -12.86
N ALA A 61 1.59 -3.53 -13.15
CA ALA A 61 2.90 -3.10 -13.65
C ALA A 61 4.00 -3.29 -12.61
N ILE A 62 3.71 -3.03 -11.34
CA ILE A 62 4.64 -3.29 -10.24
C ILE A 62 4.89 -4.79 -10.12
N ASP A 63 3.83 -5.57 -10.10
CA ASP A 63 3.92 -7.02 -9.88
C ASP A 63 4.68 -7.71 -11.02
N SER A 64 4.55 -7.23 -12.25
CA SER A 64 5.22 -7.80 -13.42
C SER A 64 6.65 -7.32 -13.60
N GLY A 65 7.07 -6.31 -12.84
CA GLY A 65 8.40 -5.71 -12.97
C GLY A 65 8.50 -4.63 -14.04
N ARG A 66 7.40 -4.28 -14.72
CA ARG A 66 7.38 -3.16 -15.68
C ARG A 66 7.64 -1.85 -14.99
N ILE A 67 7.10 -1.67 -13.79
CA ILE A 67 7.51 -0.61 -12.88
C ILE A 67 8.54 -1.25 -11.95
N SER A 68 9.78 -0.77 -12.02
CA SER A 68 10.86 -1.29 -11.18
C SER A 68 10.69 -0.88 -9.72
N ARG A 69 11.45 -1.54 -8.84
CA ARG A 69 11.49 -1.16 -7.42
C ARG A 69 11.84 0.32 -7.28
N ALA A 70 12.88 0.78 -7.96
CA ALA A 70 13.32 2.17 -7.88
C ALA A 70 12.23 3.14 -8.33
N THR A 71 11.51 2.82 -9.40
CA THR A 71 10.43 3.66 -9.90
C THR A 71 9.21 3.63 -8.98
N PHE A 72 8.92 2.48 -8.37
CA PHE A 72 7.85 2.42 -7.37
C PHE A 72 8.15 3.34 -6.19
N LEU A 73 9.41 3.37 -5.73
CA LEU A 73 9.81 4.21 -4.60
C LEU A 73 9.79 5.70 -4.94
N ASN A 74 10.17 6.05 -6.15
CA ASN A 74 10.22 7.43 -6.65
C ASN A 74 9.65 7.47 -8.06
N PRO A 75 8.32 7.56 -8.22
CA PRO A 75 7.69 7.48 -9.55
C PRO A 75 8.10 8.59 -10.51
N LEU A 76 8.42 9.76 -9.95
CA LEU A 76 8.94 10.89 -10.71
C LEU A 76 10.13 11.48 -9.93
N PRO A 77 11.10 12.11 -10.61
CA PRO A 77 12.28 12.65 -9.93
C PRO A 77 11.91 13.57 -8.77
N GLY A 78 12.39 13.23 -7.56
CA GLY A 78 12.13 14.01 -6.36
C GLY A 78 10.70 14.00 -5.87
N LYS A 79 9.84 13.13 -6.41
CA LYS A 79 8.42 13.06 -6.05
C LYS A 79 8.09 11.69 -5.47
N GLN A 80 7.37 11.70 -4.36
CA GLN A 80 6.98 10.50 -3.64
C GLN A 80 5.47 10.49 -3.44
N TYR A 81 4.86 9.33 -3.67
CA TYR A 81 3.39 9.22 -3.63
C TYR A 81 2.97 7.99 -2.84
N GLY A 82 1.77 8.07 -2.23
CA GLY A 82 1.23 7.00 -1.42
C GLY A 82 0.73 5.81 -2.21
N TYR A 83 0.89 4.63 -1.63
CA TYR A 83 0.35 3.38 -2.18
C TYR A 83 -0.19 2.50 -1.04
N GLY A 84 -1.31 1.82 -1.32
CA GLY A 84 -1.86 0.77 -0.47
C GLY A 84 -2.75 1.26 0.65
N LEU A 85 -3.07 0.36 1.57
CA LEU A 85 -4.01 0.60 2.68
C LEU A 85 -3.63 1.82 3.51
N CYS A 86 -2.36 1.98 3.83
CA CYS A 86 -1.87 3.06 4.70
C CYS A 86 -1.23 4.19 3.91
N GLN A 87 -1.32 4.16 2.58
CA GLN A 87 -0.72 5.15 1.69
C GLN A 87 0.75 5.38 2.06
N TRP A 88 1.53 4.29 2.08
CA TRP A 88 2.97 4.36 2.31
C TRP A 88 3.59 5.25 1.25
N THR A 89 4.29 6.28 1.67
CA THR A 89 4.76 7.36 0.80
C THR A 89 6.28 7.44 0.74
N SER A 90 6.96 7.39 1.88
CA SER A 90 8.41 7.51 1.90
C SER A 90 9.07 6.29 1.26
N PRO A 91 10.23 6.48 0.57
CA PRO A 91 10.91 5.35 -0.06
C PRO A 91 11.26 4.22 0.90
N SER A 92 11.70 4.53 2.12
CA SER A 92 12.06 3.49 3.09
C SER A 92 10.86 2.63 3.49
N ARG A 93 9.70 3.25 3.70
CA ARG A 93 8.49 2.51 4.06
C ARG A 93 7.96 1.68 2.89
N LYS A 94 7.96 2.26 1.68
CA LYS A 94 7.57 1.53 0.47
C LYS A 94 8.54 0.38 0.18
N ALA A 95 9.84 0.60 0.40
CA ALA A 95 10.85 -0.45 0.19
C ALA A 95 10.59 -1.65 1.10
N GLY A 96 10.26 -1.41 2.36
CA GLY A 96 9.94 -2.49 3.30
C GLY A 96 8.74 -3.31 2.84
N LEU A 97 7.67 -2.65 2.40
CA LEU A 97 6.51 -3.33 1.86
C LEU A 97 6.86 -4.12 0.58
N TYR A 98 7.57 -3.47 -0.34
CA TYR A 98 7.97 -4.09 -1.60
C TYR A 98 8.79 -5.37 -1.37
N ASP A 99 9.78 -5.28 -0.50
CA ASP A 99 10.66 -6.41 -0.22
C ASP A 99 9.91 -7.55 0.47
N LEU A 100 8.96 -7.22 1.35
CA LEU A 100 8.15 -8.23 2.03
C LEU A 100 7.26 -8.99 1.04
N VAL A 101 6.55 -8.28 0.15
CA VAL A 101 5.68 -8.96 -0.83
C VAL A 101 6.51 -9.81 -1.81
N LYS A 102 7.69 -9.35 -2.21
CA LYS A 102 8.55 -10.13 -3.09
C LYS A 102 9.07 -11.38 -2.41
N SER A 103 9.44 -11.30 -1.14
CA SER A 103 9.89 -12.47 -0.38
C SER A 103 8.79 -13.51 -0.22
N LYS A 104 7.54 -13.08 -0.19
CA LYS A 104 6.39 -13.99 -0.05
C LYS A 104 5.82 -14.45 -1.39
N GLY A 105 6.27 -13.87 -2.51
CA GLY A 105 5.76 -14.21 -3.83
C GLY A 105 4.32 -13.79 -4.05
N VAL A 106 3.91 -12.67 -3.44
CA VAL A 106 2.54 -12.16 -3.56
C VAL A 106 2.54 -10.78 -4.21
N SER A 107 1.35 -10.32 -4.59
CA SER A 107 1.17 -8.98 -5.16
C SER A 107 1.48 -7.89 -4.16
N ILE A 108 1.96 -6.75 -4.68
CA ILE A 108 2.11 -5.54 -3.86
C ILE A 108 0.79 -5.11 -3.20
N SER A 109 -0.35 -5.52 -3.77
CA SER A 109 -1.68 -5.24 -3.23
C SER A 109 -2.22 -6.33 -2.31
N ASP A 110 -1.39 -7.31 -1.92
CA ASP A 110 -1.85 -8.36 -1.02
C ASP A 110 -2.21 -7.78 0.34
N GLU A 111 -3.50 -7.84 0.68
CA GLU A 111 -4.02 -7.15 1.86
C GLU A 111 -3.39 -7.65 3.15
N ASN A 112 -3.30 -8.97 3.33
CA ASN A 112 -2.72 -9.52 4.55
C ASN A 112 -1.24 -9.18 4.70
N THR A 113 -0.50 -9.12 3.60
CA THR A 113 0.92 -8.74 3.65
C THR A 113 1.08 -7.26 3.99
N GLN A 114 0.20 -6.41 3.48
CA GLN A 114 0.20 -4.99 3.86
C GLN A 114 -0.11 -4.83 5.35
N LEU A 115 -1.06 -5.61 5.87
CA LEU A 115 -1.36 -5.58 7.31
C LEU A 115 -0.18 -6.10 8.14
N GLU A 116 0.50 -7.13 7.67
CA GLU A 116 1.72 -7.63 8.32
C GLU A 116 2.80 -6.55 8.36
N TRP A 117 3.00 -5.84 7.26
CA TRP A 117 3.97 -4.73 7.22
C TRP A 117 3.59 -3.62 8.19
N LEU A 118 2.30 -3.24 8.22
CA LEU A 118 1.81 -2.26 9.18
C LEU A 118 2.12 -2.68 10.61
N MET A 119 1.86 -3.93 10.97
CA MET A 119 2.14 -4.43 12.32
C MET A 119 3.62 -4.40 12.64
N LYS A 120 4.48 -4.72 11.67
CA LYS A 120 5.92 -4.60 11.87
C LYS A 120 6.35 -3.16 12.16
N GLU A 121 5.77 -2.19 11.45
CA GLU A 121 6.05 -0.78 11.70
C GLU A 121 5.60 -0.34 13.09
N LEU A 122 4.45 -0.83 13.54
CA LEU A 122 3.88 -0.45 14.83
C LEU A 122 4.62 -1.07 16.02
N THR A 123 5.31 -2.18 15.81
CA THR A 123 5.95 -2.94 16.89
C THR A 123 7.47 -2.82 16.94
N THR A 124 8.05 -1.99 16.09
CA THR A 124 9.51 -1.77 16.10
C THR A 124 9.90 -0.41 16.65
#